data_b238380fbbc54c8330c0ac2a27443f0b
#
_entry.id   b238380fbbc54c8330c0ac2a27443f0b
#
_cell.length_a   1.000
_cell.length_b   1.000
_cell.length_c   1.000
_cell.angle_alpha   90.00
_cell.angle_beta   90.00
_cell.angle_gamma   90.00
#
_symmetry.space_group_name_H-M   'P 1'
#
loop_
_entity.id
_entity.type
_entity.pdbx_description
1 polymer ?
#
loop_
_entity_poly.entity_id
_entity_poly.type
_entity_poly.pdbx_seq_one_letter_code
_entity_poly.pdbx_strand_id
1 'polypeptide(L)'
;MRKPAGFLSLRNLIQPNSFGMTTTHDLHVVDTRPLVPPALLHGELPIDARATETVATSRSRIQAILRGLDRRLLVIVGPCSVHDVDAAREYASRLAPLRERHASELEVVMRVYFEKPRTTVGWKGLINDPNLDGSYDINTGLRMARSLLLDLARDGMPCATELLDPVVPQYIADLISWTAIGARTTESQTHREMASG
;
A
#
# COMPACT_ATOMS: atom_id res chain seq x y z
N MET A 1 1.54 -9.49 -41.04
CA MET A 1 1.63 -10.76 -40.30
C MET A 1 2.84 -10.73 -39.41
N ARG A 2 2.65 -10.48 -38.07
CA ARG A 2 3.72 -10.53 -37.07
C ARG A 2 3.70 -11.93 -36.45
N LYS A 3 4.86 -12.60 -36.43
CA LYS A 3 5.03 -13.90 -35.76
C LYS A 3 4.83 -13.75 -34.26
N PRO A 4 4.17 -14.70 -33.58
CA PRO A 4 4.09 -14.69 -32.13
C PRO A 4 5.46 -14.95 -31.51
N ALA A 5 5.77 -14.22 -30.43
CA ALA A 5 6.98 -14.37 -29.62
C ALA A 5 7.06 -15.82 -29.08
N GLY A 6 8.24 -16.42 -29.23
CA GLY A 6 8.47 -17.82 -28.95
C GLY A 6 8.22 -18.19 -27.49
N PHE A 7 7.50 -19.25 -27.29
CA PHE A 7 7.47 -20.03 -26.07
C PHE A 7 8.90 -20.48 -25.74
N LEU A 8 9.48 -19.91 -24.70
CA LEU A 8 10.74 -20.44 -24.15
C LEU A 8 10.46 -21.87 -23.66
N SER A 9 11.14 -22.82 -24.30
CA SER A 9 11.04 -24.23 -23.96
C SER A 9 11.47 -24.45 -22.51
N LEU A 10 10.60 -25.06 -21.73
CA LEU A 10 10.82 -25.48 -20.33
C LEU A 10 12.04 -26.42 -20.12
N ARG A 11 12.71 -26.82 -21.21
CA ARG A 11 13.84 -27.73 -21.15
C ARG A 11 15.16 -27.14 -20.62
N ASN A 12 15.27 -25.81 -20.46
CA ASN A 12 16.51 -25.16 -20.03
C ASN A 12 16.53 -24.73 -18.58
N LEU A 13 15.55 -25.14 -17.76
CA LEU A 13 15.42 -24.68 -16.36
C LEU A 13 16.01 -25.65 -15.33
N ILE A 14 16.48 -26.81 -15.73
CA ILE A 14 17.13 -27.76 -14.80
C ILE A 14 18.60 -27.91 -15.24
N GLN A 15 19.48 -27.10 -14.69
CA GLN A 15 20.92 -27.34 -14.77
C GLN A 15 21.34 -28.22 -13.58
N PRO A 16 21.86 -29.43 -13.80
CA PRO A 16 22.47 -30.19 -12.69
C PRO A 16 23.74 -29.47 -12.25
N ASN A 17 23.84 -29.21 -10.96
CA ASN A 17 25.09 -28.77 -10.36
C ASN A 17 26.14 -29.91 -10.45
N SER A 18 27.39 -29.59 -10.26
CA SER A 18 28.57 -30.48 -10.47
C SER A 18 28.57 -31.83 -9.72
N PHE A 19 27.56 -32.11 -8.91
CA PHE A 19 27.34 -33.35 -8.16
C PHE A 19 26.13 -34.17 -8.60
N GLY A 20 25.45 -33.79 -9.69
CA GLY A 20 24.30 -34.56 -10.19
C GLY A 20 23.05 -34.50 -9.32
N MET A 21 23.02 -33.62 -8.29
CA MET A 21 21.82 -33.44 -7.46
C MET A 21 20.88 -32.39 -8.06
N THR A 22 19.61 -32.73 -8.15
CA THR A 22 18.57 -31.80 -8.59
C THR A 22 18.31 -30.77 -7.50
N THR A 23 18.44 -29.48 -7.80
CA THR A 23 18.04 -28.40 -6.88
C THR A 23 16.53 -28.43 -6.69
N THR A 24 16.07 -28.40 -5.45
CA THR A 24 14.64 -28.44 -5.08
C THR A 24 14.14 -27.14 -4.46
N HIS A 25 15.00 -26.15 -4.26
CA HIS A 25 14.67 -24.84 -3.68
C HIS A 25 14.97 -23.73 -4.68
N ASP A 26 14.26 -22.64 -4.55
CA ASP A 26 14.43 -21.39 -5.35
C ASP A 26 14.38 -21.59 -6.87
N LEU A 27 13.66 -22.60 -7.35
CA LEU A 27 13.58 -22.94 -8.78
C LEU A 27 13.06 -21.80 -9.69
N HIS A 28 12.29 -20.87 -9.10
CA HIS A 28 11.69 -19.73 -9.80
C HIS A 28 12.08 -18.39 -9.19
N VAL A 29 13.02 -18.37 -8.24
CA VAL A 29 13.56 -17.15 -7.65
C VAL A 29 14.72 -16.66 -8.49
N VAL A 30 14.61 -15.45 -9.01
CA VAL A 30 15.62 -14.82 -9.88
C VAL A 30 16.67 -14.10 -9.02
N ASP A 31 16.20 -13.40 -7.97
CA ASP A 31 17.06 -12.61 -7.07
C ASP A 31 16.37 -12.47 -5.71
N THR A 32 17.18 -12.26 -4.67
CA THR A 32 16.71 -11.97 -3.31
C THR A 32 17.41 -10.73 -2.80
N ARG A 33 16.63 -9.71 -2.43
CA ARG A 33 17.14 -8.44 -1.92
C ARG A 33 16.63 -8.17 -0.52
N PRO A 34 17.46 -7.69 0.41
CA PRO A 34 17.00 -7.32 1.73
C PRO A 34 16.07 -6.12 1.69
N LEU A 35 14.98 -6.17 2.46
CA LEU A 35 14.15 -4.99 2.69
C LEU A 35 14.79 -4.10 3.75
N VAL A 36 14.62 -2.79 3.61
CA VAL A 36 14.96 -1.83 4.66
C VAL A 36 14.17 -2.18 5.92
N PRO A 37 14.80 -2.29 7.10
CA PRO A 37 14.05 -2.54 8.34
C PRO A 37 13.02 -1.43 8.62
N PRO A 38 11.81 -1.76 9.10
CA PRO A 38 10.78 -0.75 9.43
C PRO A 38 11.30 0.35 10.35
N ALA A 39 12.05 -0.01 11.40
CA ALA A 39 12.62 0.94 12.34
C ALA A 39 13.57 1.97 11.66
N LEU A 40 14.32 1.54 10.65
CA LEU A 40 15.19 2.45 9.89
C LEU A 40 14.36 3.42 9.06
N LEU A 41 13.35 2.93 8.35
CA LEU A 41 12.48 3.79 7.55
C LEU A 41 11.69 4.78 8.41
N HIS A 42 11.23 4.37 9.59
CA HIS A 42 10.61 5.26 10.57
C HIS A 42 11.59 6.34 11.08
N GLY A 43 12.87 6.00 11.21
CA GLY A 43 13.92 6.97 11.54
C GLY A 43 14.24 7.94 10.40
N GLU A 44 14.21 7.49 9.15
CA GLU A 44 14.40 8.33 7.95
C GLU A 44 13.20 9.28 7.72
N LEU A 45 11.98 8.80 7.94
CA LEU A 45 10.71 9.51 7.70
C LEU A 45 9.82 9.45 8.96
N PRO A 46 10.18 10.13 10.04
CA PRO A 46 9.45 10.08 11.30
C PRO A 46 8.10 10.79 11.17
N ILE A 47 7.08 10.23 11.82
CA ILE A 47 5.81 10.93 12.02
C ILE A 47 6.02 12.10 13.00
N ASP A 48 5.46 13.27 12.67
CA ASP A 48 5.47 14.43 13.55
C ASP A 48 4.14 14.64 14.27
N ALA A 49 4.09 15.63 15.16
CA ALA A 49 2.90 15.91 15.97
C ALA A 49 1.67 16.24 15.12
N ARG A 50 1.84 17.00 14.01
CA ARG A 50 0.74 17.39 13.13
C ARG A 50 0.16 16.20 12.37
N ALA A 51 1.01 15.36 11.80
CA ALA A 51 0.58 14.13 11.15
C ALA A 51 -0.09 13.17 12.14
N THR A 52 0.47 13.03 13.35
CA THR A 52 -0.12 12.22 14.42
C THR A 52 -1.52 12.71 14.79
N GLU A 53 -1.72 14.02 14.95
CA GLU A 53 -3.02 14.61 15.25
C GLU A 53 -4.05 14.31 14.17
N THR A 54 -3.68 14.46 12.91
CA THR A 54 -4.55 14.16 11.77
C THR A 54 -5.04 12.71 11.80
N VAL A 55 -4.12 11.76 11.96
CA VAL A 55 -4.44 10.33 11.98
C VAL A 55 -5.28 9.98 13.21
N ALA A 56 -4.86 10.39 14.40
CA ALA A 56 -5.53 10.06 15.65
C ALA A 56 -6.96 10.65 15.71
N THR A 57 -7.12 11.91 15.28
CA THR A 57 -8.42 12.57 15.22
C THR A 57 -9.37 11.86 14.26
N SER A 58 -8.89 11.52 13.07
CA SER A 58 -9.72 10.80 12.07
C SER A 58 -10.10 9.40 12.59
N ARG A 59 -9.17 8.65 13.19
CA ARG A 59 -9.48 7.35 13.81
C ARG A 59 -10.58 7.46 14.87
N SER A 60 -10.49 8.47 15.74
CA SER A 60 -11.51 8.71 16.79
C SER A 60 -12.88 9.03 16.19
N ARG A 61 -12.93 9.86 15.14
CA ARG A 61 -14.17 10.21 14.44
C ARG A 61 -14.78 8.99 13.73
N ILE A 62 -13.98 8.20 13.03
CA ILE A 62 -14.41 6.96 12.38
C ILE A 62 -15.00 5.99 13.41
N GLN A 63 -14.33 5.81 14.54
CA GLN A 63 -14.85 4.96 15.62
C GLN A 63 -16.18 5.47 16.17
N ALA A 64 -16.34 6.79 16.34
CA ALA A 64 -17.58 7.38 16.80
C ALA A 64 -18.73 7.16 15.80
N ILE A 65 -18.45 7.32 14.49
CA ILE A 65 -19.43 7.04 13.42
C ILE A 65 -19.86 5.58 13.45
N LEU A 66 -18.92 4.64 13.50
CA LEU A 66 -19.22 3.21 13.50
C LEU A 66 -20.00 2.75 14.74
N ARG A 67 -19.84 3.47 15.86
CA ARG A 67 -20.61 3.25 17.11
C ARG A 67 -21.96 3.97 17.15
N GLY A 68 -22.31 4.75 16.10
CA GLY A 68 -23.53 5.53 16.06
C GLY A 68 -23.54 6.77 16.98
N LEU A 69 -22.38 7.17 17.51
CA LEU A 69 -22.20 8.35 18.36
C LEU A 69 -22.02 9.63 17.55
N ASP A 70 -21.61 9.51 16.31
CA ASP A 70 -21.49 10.59 15.34
C ASP A 70 -22.38 10.25 14.14
N ARG A 71 -23.22 11.21 13.71
CA ARG A 71 -24.21 11.01 12.65
C ARG A 71 -23.67 11.25 11.24
N ARG A 72 -22.42 11.71 11.13
CA ARG A 72 -21.80 11.93 9.83
C ARG A 72 -21.66 10.61 9.06
N LEU A 73 -21.62 10.74 7.75
CA LEU A 73 -21.33 9.61 6.86
C LEU A 73 -19.81 9.50 6.67
N LEU A 74 -19.25 8.31 6.88
CA LEU A 74 -17.86 8.01 6.51
C LEU A 74 -17.77 7.83 4.99
N VAL A 75 -16.93 8.63 4.34
CA VAL A 75 -16.70 8.59 2.89
C VAL A 75 -15.23 8.31 2.61
N ILE A 76 -14.94 7.15 2.01
CA ILE A 76 -13.59 6.79 1.57
C ILE A 76 -13.54 6.97 0.06
N VAL A 77 -12.83 7.99 -0.42
CA VAL A 77 -12.83 8.40 -1.83
C VAL A 77 -11.43 8.70 -2.32
N GLY A 78 -11.13 8.31 -3.55
CA GLY A 78 -9.82 8.52 -4.16
C GLY A 78 -9.59 7.68 -5.40
N PRO A 79 -8.37 7.74 -5.97
CA PRO A 79 -8.01 6.95 -7.13
C PRO A 79 -8.06 5.44 -6.83
N CYS A 80 -8.23 4.64 -7.88
CA CYS A 80 -8.24 3.17 -7.75
C CYS A 80 -6.92 2.63 -7.16
N SER A 81 -5.80 3.23 -7.55
CA SER A 81 -4.48 3.04 -6.92
C SER A 81 -3.59 4.22 -7.26
N VAL A 82 -2.63 4.48 -6.38
CA VAL A 82 -1.58 5.47 -6.62
C VAL A 82 -0.48 4.83 -7.46
N HIS A 83 -0.19 5.43 -8.59
CA HIS A 83 0.95 5.10 -9.45
C HIS A 83 1.87 6.32 -9.65
N ASP A 84 1.33 7.50 -9.38
CA ASP A 84 1.99 8.79 -9.47
C ASP A 84 1.72 9.56 -8.16
N VAL A 85 2.79 9.86 -7.43
CA VAL A 85 2.69 10.54 -6.11
C VAL A 85 2.32 12.01 -6.25
N ASP A 86 2.71 12.68 -7.34
CA ASP A 86 2.38 14.09 -7.57
C ASP A 86 0.92 14.25 -7.96
N ALA A 87 0.40 13.37 -8.80
CA ALA A 87 -1.03 13.30 -9.09
C ALA A 87 -1.86 13.00 -7.82
N ALA A 88 -1.35 12.18 -6.89
CA ALA A 88 -2.02 11.92 -5.62
C ALA A 88 -2.03 13.16 -4.70
N ARG A 89 -0.93 13.93 -4.65
CA ARG A 89 -0.88 15.21 -3.93
C ARG A 89 -1.84 16.24 -4.54
N GLU A 90 -1.87 16.35 -5.86
CA GLU A 90 -2.83 17.22 -6.55
C GLU A 90 -4.27 16.83 -6.25
N TYR A 91 -4.59 15.53 -6.27
CA TYR A 91 -5.92 15.04 -5.89
C TYR A 91 -6.27 15.45 -4.46
N ALA A 92 -5.36 15.27 -3.50
CA ALA A 92 -5.56 15.66 -2.12
C ALA A 92 -5.82 17.16 -1.96
N SER A 93 -5.06 18.01 -2.67
CA SER A 93 -5.23 19.46 -2.63
C SER A 93 -6.61 19.91 -3.13
N ARG A 94 -7.16 19.20 -4.12
CA ARG A 94 -8.53 19.45 -4.64
C ARG A 94 -9.60 18.88 -3.71
N LEU A 95 -9.31 17.79 -3.00
CA LEU A 95 -10.24 17.16 -2.06
C LEU A 95 -10.36 17.92 -0.74
N ALA A 96 -9.27 18.56 -0.28
CA ALA A 96 -9.23 19.25 1.02
C ALA A 96 -10.33 20.30 1.20
N PRO A 97 -10.58 21.24 0.27
CA PRO A 97 -11.66 22.23 0.42
C PRO A 97 -13.07 21.60 0.40
N LEU A 98 -13.25 20.47 -0.27
CA LEU A 98 -14.53 19.73 -0.25
C LEU A 98 -14.72 19.06 1.10
N ARG A 99 -13.65 18.44 1.66
CA ARG A 99 -13.67 17.87 3.00
C ARG A 99 -14.03 18.90 4.06
N GLU A 100 -13.47 20.10 3.99
CA GLU A 100 -13.78 21.20 4.91
C GLU A 100 -15.24 21.68 4.75
N ARG A 101 -15.69 21.87 3.51
CA ARG A 101 -17.06 22.33 3.20
C ARG A 101 -18.14 21.40 3.75
N HIS A 102 -17.90 20.10 3.71
CA HIS A 102 -18.85 19.07 4.12
C HIS A 102 -18.54 18.47 5.50
N ALA A 103 -17.66 19.08 6.29
CA ALA A 103 -17.19 18.53 7.56
C ALA A 103 -18.30 18.30 8.60
N SER A 104 -19.45 19.01 8.48
CA SER A 104 -20.63 18.83 9.34
C SER A 104 -21.42 17.55 9.05
N GLU A 105 -21.32 17.02 7.83
CA GLU A 105 -22.14 15.90 7.35
C GLU A 105 -21.31 14.67 7.01
N LEU A 106 -20.04 14.88 6.60
CA LEU A 106 -19.15 13.83 6.11
C LEU A 106 -17.83 13.80 6.88
N GLU A 107 -17.38 12.62 7.20
CA GLU A 107 -15.96 12.37 7.49
C GLU A 107 -15.32 11.80 6.23
N VAL A 108 -14.58 12.63 5.51
CA VAL A 108 -13.93 12.27 4.25
C VAL A 108 -12.53 11.80 4.52
N VAL A 109 -12.20 10.59 4.06
CA VAL A 109 -10.89 9.95 4.16
C VAL A 109 -10.41 9.66 2.74
N MET A 110 -9.19 10.07 2.40
CA MET A 110 -8.64 9.85 1.06
C MET A 110 -8.20 8.39 0.90
N ARG A 111 -8.69 7.75 -0.16
CA ARG A 111 -8.24 6.42 -0.54
C ARG A 111 -6.86 6.50 -1.19
N VAL A 112 -5.88 5.80 -0.59
CA VAL A 112 -4.48 5.76 -1.05
C VAL A 112 -4.03 4.30 -1.09
N TYR A 113 -4.32 3.62 -2.20
CA TYR A 113 -4.00 2.20 -2.38
C TYR A 113 -2.70 2.07 -3.17
N PHE A 114 -1.70 1.46 -2.56
CA PHE A 114 -0.34 1.31 -3.12
C PHE A 114 -0.10 -0.03 -3.79
N GLU A 115 -0.93 -1.01 -3.50
CA GLU A 115 -0.75 -2.39 -3.94
C GLU A 115 -1.88 -2.84 -4.85
N LYS A 116 -1.62 -3.84 -5.68
CA LYS A 116 -2.60 -4.48 -6.54
C LYS A 116 -2.60 -5.99 -6.34
N PRO A 117 -3.77 -6.61 -6.13
CA PRO A 117 -3.88 -8.06 -5.92
C PRO A 117 -3.68 -8.81 -7.25
N ARG A 118 -2.44 -8.90 -7.71
CA ARG A 118 -2.06 -9.58 -8.94
C ARG A 118 -1.52 -10.98 -8.64
N THR A 119 -1.98 -11.97 -9.38
CA THR A 119 -1.49 -13.35 -9.23
C THR A 119 -0.26 -13.59 -10.11
N THR A 120 -0.36 -13.35 -11.41
CA THR A 120 0.68 -13.73 -12.39
C THR A 120 1.16 -12.54 -13.21
N VAL A 121 0.27 -11.72 -13.74
CA VAL A 121 0.58 -10.65 -14.69
C VAL A 121 0.02 -9.32 -14.23
N GLY A 122 0.70 -8.25 -14.65
CA GLY A 122 0.32 -6.87 -14.39
C GLY A 122 1.10 -6.22 -13.26
N TRP A 123 1.10 -4.90 -13.27
CA TRP A 123 1.77 -4.09 -12.27
C TRP A 123 1.22 -4.35 -10.86
N LYS A 124 2.11 -4.61 -9.91
CA LYS A 124 1.76 -4.99 -8.53
C LYS A 124 1.53 -3.83 -7.58
N GLY A 125 1.68 -2.60 -8.05
CA GLY A 125 1.48 -1.39 -7.25
C GLY A 125 2.76 -0.61 -6.98
N LEU A 126 2.61 0.62 -6.47
CA LEU A 126 3.70 1.56 -6.26
C LEU A 126 4.78 1.00 -5.32
N ILE A 127 4.39 0.30 -4.26
CA ILE A 127 5.36 -0.27 -3.32
C ILE A 127 6.19 -1.34 -4.00
N ASN A 128 5.57 -2.20 -4.80
CA ASN A 128 6.25 -3.36 -5.39
C ASN A 128 7.09 -2.99 -6.63
N ASP A 129 6.65 -2.01 -7.42
CA ASP A 129 7.31 -1.61 -8.67
C ASP A 129 7.07 -0.12 -8.92
N PRO A 130 7.79 0.76 -8.19
CA PRO A 130 7.58 2.20 -8.21
C PRO A 130 7.91 2.84 -9.56
N ASN A 131 8.85 2.27 -10.29
CA ASN A 131 9.33 2.79 -11.57
C ASN A 131 8.52 2.29 -12.77
N LEU A 132 7.57 1.36 -12.59
CA LEU A 132 6.77 0.75 -13.67
C LEU A 132 7.62 0.03 -14.74
N ASP A 133 8.81 -0.42 -14.36
CA ASP A 133 9.80 -1.01 -15.27
C ASP A 133 10.10 -2.50 -14.98
N GLY A 134 9.44 -3.07 -13.98
CA GLY A 134 9.68 -4.44 -13.53
C GLY A 134 10.97 -4.63 -12.75
N SER A 135 11.59 -3.55 -12.27
CA SER A 135 12.78 -3.62 -11.43
C SER A 135 12.50 -4.11 -10.01
N TYR A 136 11.26 -4.00 -9.57
CA TYR A 136 10.79 -4.37 -8.23
C TYR A 136 11.63 -3.75 -7.09
N ASP A 137 11.95 -2.46 -7.24
CA ASP A 137 12.67 -1.70 -6.20
C ASP A 137 11.73 -1.36 -5.04
N ILE A 138 11.41 -2.38 -4.24
CA ILE A 138 10.47 -2.29 -3.11
C ILE A 138 10.96 -1.27 -2.06
N ASN A 139 12.25 -1.15 -1.84
CA ASN A 139 12.80 -0.20 -0.88
C ASN A 139 12.50 1.26 -1.26
N THR A 140 12.62 1.58 -2.55
CA THR A 140 12.19 2.89 -3.07
C THR A 140 10.66 3.04 -2.98
N GLY A 141 9.90 2.02 -3.33
CA GLY A 141 8.44 2.04 -3.24
C GLY A 141 7.92 2.29 -1.82
N LEU A 142 8.52 1.66 -0.81
CA LEU A 142 8.19 1.87 0.61
C LEU A 142 8.46 3.32 1.05
N ARG A 143 9.60 3.89 0.64
CA ARG A 143 9.93 5.29 0.94
C ARG A 143 8.96 6.25 0.28
N MET A 144 8.62 6.03 -0.99
CA MET A 144 7.64 6.85 -1.72
C MET A 144 6.27 6.80 -1.07
N ALA A 145 5.80 5.60 -0.71
CA ALA A 145 4.50 5.42 -0.06
C ALA A 145 4.44 6.13 1.31
N ARG A 146 5.45 5.92 2.16
CA ARG A 146 5.52 6.55 3.48
C ARG A 146 5.65 8.06 3.39
N SER A 147 6.50 8.58 2.49
CA SER A 147 6.66 10.02 2.26
C SER A 147 5.35 10.67 1.84
N LEU A 148 4.63 10.08 0.87
CA LEU A 148 3.33 10.59 0.44
C LEU A 148 2.33 10.64 1.60
N LEU A 149 2.20 9.55 2.37
CA LEU A 149 1.28 9.50 3.50
C LEU A 149 1.62 10.55 4.57
N LEU A 150 2.90 10.76 4.82
CA LEU A 150 3.37 11.76 5.78
C LEU A 150 3.01 13.18 5.33
N ASP A 151 3.22 13.51 4.05
CA ASP A 151 2.85 14.80 3.48
C ASP A 151 1.34 15.03 3.57
N LEU A 152 0.53 14.02 3.16
CA LEU A 152 -0.93 14.09 3.24
C LEU A 152 -1.42 14.28 4.68
N ALA A 153 -0.85 13.56 5.63
CA ALA A 153 -1.21 13.69 7.05
C ALA A 153 -0.83 15.08 7.61
N ARG A 154 0.33 15.64 7.22
CA ARG A 154 0.75 17.01 7.56
C ARG A 154 -0.20 18.06 6.99
N ASP A 155 -0.75 17.81 5.82
CA ASP A 155 -1.75 18.69 5.18
C ASP A 155 -3.16 18.49 5.74
N GLY A 156 -3.32 17.64 6.76
CA GLY A 156 -4.62 17.39 7.41
C GLY A 156 -5.53 16.44 6.64
N MET A 157 -4.98 15.69 5.66
CA MET A 157 -5.73 14.70 4.88
C MET A 157 -5.56 13.30 5.47
N PRO A 158 -6.58 12.74 6.13
CA PRO A 158 -6.54 11.36 6.62
C PRO A 158 -6.62 10.37 5.45
N CYS A 159 -5.88 9.27 5.56
CA CYS A 159 -5.73 8.30 4.49
C CYS A 159 -6.28 6.93 4.86
N ALA A 160 -6.82 6.25 3.83
CA ALA A 160 -7.26 4.86 3.88
C ALA A 160 -6.48 4.01 2.88
N THR A 161 -6.09 2.80 3.27
CA THR A 161 -5.42 1.86 2.37
C THR A 161 -6.00 0.45 2.45
N GLU A 162 -5.62 -0.40 1.50
CA GLU A 162 -5.90 -1.84 1.52
C GLU A 162 -4.62 -2.58 1.94
N LEU A 163 -4.76 -3.50 2.88
CA LEU A 163 -3.66 -4.34 3.33
C LEU A 163 -3.67 -5.64 2.51
N LEU A 164 -2.68 -5.80 1.63
CA LEU A 164 -2.49 -7.00 0.80
C LEU A 164 -1.26 -7.79 1.24
N ASP A 165 -0.12 -7.13 1.37
CA ASP A 165 1.10 -7.74 1.88
C ASP A 165 1.16 -7.62 3.41
N PRO A 166 1.42 -8.73 4.16
CA PRO A 166 1.44 -8.70 5.62
C PRO A 166 2.63 -7.92 6.22
N VAL A 167 3.64 -7.58 5.43
CA VAL A 167 4.82 -6.83 5.89
C VAL A 167 4.63 -5.32 5.75
N VAL A 168 3.92 -4.86 4.72
CA VAL A 168 3.70 -3.44 4.42
C VAL A 168 3.11 -2.64 5.58
N PRO A 169 2.17 -3.15 6.39
CA PRO A 169 1.66 -2.40 7.55
C PRO A 169 2.73 -1.91 8.52
N GLN A 170 3.80 -2.67 8.70
CA GLN A 170 4.90 -2.30 9.61
C GLN A 170 5.62 -1.01 9.19
N TYR A 171 5.46 -0.57 7.95
CA TYR A 171 6.08 0.63 7.40
C TYR A 171 5.17 1.85 7.36
N ILE A 172 3.84 1.65 7.32
CA ILE A 172 2.89 2.73 7.03
C ILE A 172 1.69 2.80 7.97
N ALA A 173 1.43 1.81 8.83
CA ALA A 173 0.21 1.75 9.63
C ALA A 173 0.03 2.96 10.55
N ASP A 174 1.11 3.55 11.07
CA ASP A 174 1.09 4.75 11.89
C ASP A 174 0.53 5.99 11.18
N LEU A 175 0.51 5.99 9.84
CA LEU A 175 0.01 7.09 9.00
C LEU A 175 -1.37 6.82 8.38
N ILE A 176 -2.01 5.69 8.72
CA ILE A 176 -3.28 5.27 8.14
C ILE A 176 -4.41 5.43 9.16
N SER A 177 -5.52 6.05 8.73
CA SER A 177 -6.73 6.24 9.54
C SER A 177 -7.75 5.12 9.40
N TRP A 178 -7.79 4.45 8.24
CA TRP A 178 -8.69 3.35 7.93
C TRP A 178 -7.98 2.29 7.07
N THR A 179 -8.18 1.03 7.41
CA THR A 179 -7.69 -0.09 6.60
C THR A 179 -8.82 -0.97 6.10
N ALA A 180 -8.65 -1.51 4.91
CA ALA A 180 -9.48 -2.57 4.36
C ALA A 180 -8.63 -3.81 4.09
N ILE A 181 -9.25 -4.99 4.15
CA ILE A 181 -8.68 -6.23 3.59
C ILE A 181 -9.38 -6.55 2.29
N GLY A 182 -8.65 -7.15 1.34
CA GLY A 182 -9.23 -7.52 0.06
C GLY A 182 -10.29 -8.62 0.18
N ALA A 183 -11.28 -8.60 -0.69
CA ALA A 183 -12.33 -9.63 -0.70
C ALA A 183 -11.77 -11.06 -0.84
N ARG A 184 -10.60 -11.22 -1.48
CA ARG A 184 -9.92 -12.52 -1.64
C ARG A 184 -9.14 -12.96 -0.42
N THR A 185 -8.93 -12.07 0.56
CA THR A 185 -8.15 -12.34 1.78
C THR A 185 -9.00 -12.40 3.04
N THR A 186 -10.33 -12.35 2.93
CA THR A 186 -11.27 -12.44 4.07
C THR A 186 -11.18 -13.76 4.82
N GLU A 187 -10.79 -14.85 4.16
CA GLU A 187 -10.53 -16.16 4.76
C GLU A 187 -9.14 -16.28 5.42
N SER A 188 -8.25 -15.34 5.17
CA SER A 188 -6.89 -15.35 5.70
C SER A 188 -6.86 -14.89 7.15
N GLN A 189 -6.40 -15.75 8.05
CA GLN A 189 -6.20 -15.42 9.47
C GLN A 189 -5.27 -14.22 9.64
N THR A 190 -4.14 -14.22 8.95
CA THR A 190 -3.14 -13.14 9.01
C THR A 190 -3.73 -11.77 8.64
N HIS A 191 -4.53 -11.69 7.57
CA HIS A 191 -5.14 -10.42 7.16
C HIS A 191 -6.21 -9.95 8.15
N ARG A 192 -6.97 -10.87 8.74
CA ARG A 192 -7.94 -10.51 9.78
C ARG A 192 -7.26 -10.01 11.05
N GLU A 193 -6.15 -10.62 11.45
CA GLU A 193 -5.34 -10.16 12.58
C GLU A 193 -4.77 -8.76 12.33
N MET A 194 -4.18 -8.51 11.17
CA MET A 194 -3.68 -7.18 10.78
C MET A 194 -4.76 -6.10 10.83
N ALA A 195 -5.99 -6.43 10.41
CA ALA A 195 -7.10 -5.49 10.42
C ALA A 195 -7.71 -5.26 11.80
N SER A 196 -7.41 -6.13 12.77
CA SER A 196 -7.92 -6.06 14.14
C SER A 196 -7.00 -5.32 15.09
N GLY A 197 -5.73 -5.16 14.75
CA GLY A 197 -4.71 -4.45 15.54
C GLY A 197 -4.59 -3.00 15.12
#